data_6d946ef64e6815a90e04f22faebfa136
#
_entry.id   6d946ef64e6815a90e04f22faebfa136
#
_cell.length_a   1.000
_cell.length_b   1.000
_cell.length_c   1.000
_cell.angle_alpha   90.00
_cell.angle_beta   90.00
_cell.angle_gamma   90.00
#
_symmetry.space_group_name_H-M   'P 1'
#
loop_
_entity.id
_entity.type
_entity.pdbx_description
1 polymer ?
#
loop_
_entity_poly.entity_id
_entity_poly.type
_entity_poly.pdbx_seq_one_letter_code
_entity_poly.pdbx_strand_id
1 'polypeptide(L)'
;QYLDLLDEVKEYLEKMGRLVKVKKGAYYVGHVLGCNSSAFDSEADVLLLLCDGKFHAMNSAILLDSEIFVFNGYNLEKVYREEIDKYFMRLEAKKKKFLISERVGLLVSTKFGQNLKNVEAVRKKIEEMGKRVYVFESDNIMIGEFENYSDIGIFVNTACFGLARDDKKIVNLQDVLEYMK
;
A
#
# COMPACT_ATOMS: atom_id res chain seq x y z
N GLN A 1 -3.60 -15.91 -6.09
CA GLN A 1 -4.87 -16.57 -5.76
C GLN A 1 -5.66 -16.95 -7.01
N TYR A 2 -5.65 -16.14 -8.07
CA TYR A 2 -6.40 -16.35 -9.31
C TYR A 2 -5.49 -16.57 -10.53
N LEU A 3 -4.27 -17.06 -10.35
CA LEU A 3 -3.35 -17.31 -11.46
C LEU A 3 -3.89 -18.39 -12.42
N ASP A 4 -4.64 -19.33 -11.91
CA ASP A 4 -5.26 -20.41 -12.73
C ASP A 4 -6.29 -19.87 -13.73
N LEU A 5 -6.92 -18.73 -13.44
CA LEU A 5 -7.87 -18.05 -14.34
C LEU A 5 -7.19 -17.14 -15.37
N LEU A 6 -5.90 -16.89 -15.22
CA LEU A 6 -5.20 -15.88 -16.03
C LEU A 6 -5.21 -16.20 -17.52
N ASP A 7 -4.92 -17.45 -17.86
CA ASP A 7 -4.86 -17.91 -19.25
C ASP A 7 -6.26 -17.93 -19.88
N GLU A 8 -7.28 -18.37 -19.15
CA GLU A 8 -8.67 -18.38 -19.62
C GLU A 8 -9.19 -16.96 -19.91
N VAL A 9 -8.98 -16.05 -18.99
CA VAL A 9 -9.36 -14.64 -19.14
C VAL A 9 -8.60 -13.97 -20.29
N LYS A 10 -7.31 -14.26 -20.42
CA LYS A 10 -6.49 -13.77 -21.53
C LYS A 10 -7.02 -14.23 -22.86
N GLU A 11 -7.26 -15.55 -23.05
CA GLU A 11 -7.83 -16.10 -24.28
C GLU A 11 -9.19 -15.49 -24.63
N TYR A 12 -10.05 -15.32 -23.62
CA TYR A 12 -11.37 -14.70 -23.81
C TYR A 12 -11.25 -13.28 -24.35
N LEU A 13 -10.40 -12.45 -23.76
CA LEU A 13 -10.20 -11.06 -24.19
C LEU A 13 -9.56 -10.99 -25.58
N GLU A 14 -8.59 -11.85 -25.88
CA GLU A 14 -7.95 -11.92 -27.20
C GLU A 14 -8.95 -12.36 -28.30
N LYS A 15 -9.86 -13.30 -28.00
CA LYS A 15 -10.97 -13.67 -28.91
C LYS A 15 -11.92 -12.49 -29.18
N MET A 16 -12.02 -11.53 -28.24
CA MET A 16 -12.77 -10.30 -28.41
C MET A 16 -11.97 -9.18 -29.11
N GLY A 17 -10.80 -9.49 -29.67
CA GLY A 17 -9.95 -8.54 -30.39
C GLY A 17 -9.18 -7.58 -29.51
N ARG A 18 -8.97 -7.91 -28.21
CA ARG A 18 -8.16 -7.10 -27.30
C ARG A 18 -6.72 -7.57 -27.30
N LEU A 19 -5.77 -6.62 -27.28
CA LEU A 19 -4.36 -6.93 -27.06
C LEU A 19 -4.14 -7.09 -25.54
N VAL A 20 -3.79 -8.31 -25.10
CA VAL A 20 -3.57 -8.60 -23.70
C VAL A 20 -2.09 -8.76 -23.41
N LYS A 21 -1.59 -8.00 -22.44
CA LYS A 21 -0.20 -8.08 -21.96
C LYS A 21 -0.19 -8.52 -20.50
N VAL A 22 0.62 -9.51 -20.18
CA VAL A 22 0.87 -9.98 -18.83
C VAL A 22 2.37 -9.96 -18.60
N LYS A 23 2.84 -9.16 -17.63
CA LYS A 23 4.28 -9.03 -17.33
C LYS A 23 4.66 -9.86 -16.09
N LYS A 24 5.97 -10.04 -15.91
CA LYS A 24 6.49 -10.66 -14.68
C LYS A 24 6.21 -9.74 -13.50
N GLY A 25 5.56 -10.28 -12.48
CA GLY A 25 5.25 -9.60 -11.25
C GLY A 25 6.28 -9.87 -10.14
N ALA A 26 5.85 -9.76 -8.89
CA ALA A 26 6.71 -9.90 -7.72
C ALA A 26 7.46 -11.24 -7.67
N TYR A 27 6.78 -12.37 -7.91
CA TYR A 27 7.36 -13.72 -7.91
C TYR A 27 7.04 -14.48 -9.20
N TYR A 28 5.86 -14.32 -9.77
CA TYR A 28 5.36 -15.06 -10.94
C TYR A 28 4.89 -14.08 -12.03
N VAL A 29 4.67 -14.58 -13.22
CA VAL A 29 3.98 -13.85 -14.29
C VAL A 29 2.55 -13.51 -13.81
N GLY A 30 2.14 -12.27 -13.96
CA GLY A 30 0.83 -11.79 -13.49
C GLY A 30 0.69 -11.57 -11.99
N HIS A 31 1.75 -11.82 -11.18
CA HIS A 31 1.64 -11.72 -9.73
C HIS A 31 1.73 -10.26 -9.24
N VAL A 32 0.63 -9.73 -8.72
CA VAL A 32 0.51 -8.39 -8.13
C VAL A 32 0.46 -8.47 -6.61
N LEU A 33 1.24 -7.61 -5.96
CA LEU A 33 1.15 -7.34 -4.52
C LEU A 33 0.73 -5.89 -4.31
N GLY A 34 0.16 -5.57 -3.14
CA GLY A 34 -0.21 -4.21 -2.81
C GLY A 34 0.97 -3.20 -2.82
N CYS A 35 2.20 -3.69 -2.68
CA CYS A 35 3.43 -2.90 -2.75
C CYS A 35 4.22 -3.11 -4.05
N ASN A 36 3.73 -3.92 -4.99
CA ASN A 36 4.41 -4.22 -6.24
C ASN A 36 3.41 -4.42 -7.39
N SER A 37 3.38 -3.44 -8.28
CA SER A 37 2.51 -3.39 -9.47
C SER A 37 3.27 -3.72 -10.76
N SER A 38 4.46 -4.33 -10.70
CA SER A 38 5.33 -4.58 -11.87
C SER A 38 4.73 -5.52 -12.92
N ALA A 39 3.70 -6.30 -12.54
CA ALA A 39 2.98 -7.17 -13.48
C ALA A 39 2.10 -6.39 -14.48
N PHE A 40 1.79 -5.14 -14.19
CA PHE A 40 1.03 -4.28 -15.09
C PHE A 40 1.93 -3.60 -16.13
N ASP A 41 1.35 -3.30 -17.28
CA ASP A 41 1.93 -2.40 -18.27
C ASP A 41 1.36 -0.99 -18.06
N SER A 42 2.21 -0.02 -17.75
CA SER A 42 1.79 1.37 -17.55
C SER A 42 1.29 2.06 -18.81
N GLU A 43 1.55 1.48 -19.99
CA GLU A 43 1.08 1.99 -21.29
C GLU A 43 -0.25 1.35 -21.72
N ALA A 44 -0.83 0.47 -20.91
CA ALA A 44 -2.12 -0.14 -21.24
C ALA A 44 -3.27 0.84 -20.99
N ASP A 45 -4.26 0.85 -21.88
CA ASP A 45 -5.47 1.68 -21.74
C ASP A 45 -6.28 1.31 -20.49
N VAL A 46 -6.28 0.02 -20.15
CA VAL A 46 -7.05 -0.55 -19.03
C VAL A 46 -6.22 -1.63 -18.33
N LEU A 47 -6.24 -1.63 -17.01
CA LEU A 47 -5.64 -2.67 -16.20
C LEU A 47 -6.73 -3.57 -15.60
N LEU A 48 -6.55 -4.89 -15.73
CA LEU A 48 -7.44 -5.87 -15.11
C LEU A 48 -6.69 -6.69 -14.06
N LEU A 49 -7.18 -6.65 -12.83
CA LEU A 49 -6.64 -7.43 -11.73
C LEU A 49 -7.59 -8.56 -11.33
N LEU A 50 -7.09 -9.78 -11.32
CA LEU A 50 -7.82 -10.97 -10.87
C LEU A 50 -7.58 -11.15 -9.37
N CYS A 51 -8.53 -10.76 -8.52
CA CYS A 51 -8.41 -10.91 -7.05
C CYS A 51 -9.76 -10.70 -6.34
N ASP A 52 -9.80 -11.11 -5.07
CA ASP A 52 -10.89 -10.77 -4.15
C ASP A 52 -10.70 -9.34 -3.62
N GLY A 53 -11.63 -8.47 -3.96
CA GLY A 53 -11.71 -7.12 -3.44
C GLY A 53 -10.67 -6.14 -4.02
N LYS A 54 -10.84 -4.86 -3.67
CA LYS A 54 -10.13 -3.73 -4.29
C LYS A 54 -8.78 -3.37 -3.64
N PHE A 55 -8.32 -4.11 -2.63
CA PHE A 55 -7.12 -3.72 -1.87
C PHE A 55 -5.89 -3.56 -2.76
N HIS A 56 -5.50 -4.59 -3.51
CA HIS A 56 -4.33 -4.54 -4.39
C HIS A 56 -4.54 -3.63 -5.59
N ALA A 57 -5.77 -3.60 -6.12
CA ALA A 57 -6.15 -2.74 -7.24
C ALA A 57 -6.04 -1.26 -6.89
N MET A 58 -6.50 -0.85 -5.70
CA MET A 58 -6.41 0.53 -5.24
C MET A 58 -4.96 1.01 -5.15
N ASN A 59 -4.07 0.19 -4.57
CA ASN A 59 -2.66 0.54 -4.48
C ASN A 59 -2.01 0.64 -5.86
N SER A 60 -2.36 -0.25 -6.78
CA SER A 60 -1.87 -0.20 -8.16
C SER A 60 -2.43 1.01 -8.92
N ALA A 61 -3.69 1.38 -8.72
CA ALA A 61 -4.31 2.56 -9.33
C ALA A 61 -3.62 3.87 -8.88
N ILE A 62 -3.25 3.95 -7.61
CA ILE A 62 -2.51 5.08 -7.05
C ILE A 62 -1.13 5.21 -7.69
N LEU A 63 -0.42 4.08 -7.86
CA LEU A 63 0.96 4.07 -8.38
C LEU A 63 1.04 4.32 -9.90
N LEU A 64 0.03 3.87 -10.66
CA LEU A 64 0.08 3.83 -12.12
C LEU A 64 -0.79 4.90 -12.79
N ASP A 65 -1.62 5.60 -12.04
CA ASP A 65 -2.61 6.60 -12.53
C ASP A 65 -3.45 6.08 -13.73
N SER A 66 -3.81 4.80 -13.67
CA SER A 66 -4.50 4.08 -14.76
C SER A 66 -5.87 3.59 -14.31
N GLU A 67 -6.76 3.39 -15.29
CA GLU A 67 -8.07 2.77 -15.07
C GLU A 67 -7.90 1.30 -14.70
N ILE A 68 -8.34 0.89 -13.52
CA ILE A 68 -8.22 -0.49 -13.03
C ILE A 68 -9.59 -1.10 -12.78
N PHE A 69 -9.76 -2.30 -13.29
CA PHE A 69 -10.87 -3.19 -13.00
C PHE A 69 -10.40 -4.37 -12.17
N VAL A 70 -11.27 -4.86 -11.30
CA VAL A 70 -11.08 -6.05 -10.47
C VAL A 70 -12.09 -7.10 -10.88
N PHE A 71 -11.62 -8.31 -11.16
CA PHE A 71 -12.46 -9.46 -11.43
C PHE A 71 -12.17 -10.57 -10.42
N ASN A 72 -13.19 -11.05 -9.72
CA ASN A 72 -13.09 -12.09 -8.71
C ASN A 72 -13.64 -13.46 -9.17
N GLY A 73 -13.79 -13.66 -10.47
CA GLY A 73 -14.39 -14.85 -11.05
C GLY A 73 -15.90 -14.75 -11.25
N TYR A 74 -16.58 -13.81 -10.60
CA TYR A 74 -18.04 -13.63 -10.68
C TYR A 74 -18.43 -12.20 -11.07
N ASN A 75 -17.79 -11.21 -10.46
CA ASN A 75 -18.10 -9.80 -10.60
C ASN A 75 -16.90 -9.04 -11.16
N LEU A 76 -17.20 -8.09 -12.04
CA LEU A 76 -16.25 -7.10 -12.54
C LEU A 76 -16.55 -5.75 -11.87
N GLU A 77 -15.59 -5.21 -11.14
CA GLU A 77 -15.72 -3.94 -10.45
C GLU A 77 -14.65 -2.96 -10.91
N LYS A 78 -15.03 -1.70 -11.05
CA LYS A 78 -14.08 -0.61 -11.35
C LYS A 78 -13.57 0.03 -10.06
N VAL A 79 -12.30 0.42 -10.04
CA VAL A 79 -11.77 1.35 -9.05
C VAL A 79 -12.07 2.77 -9.55
N TYR A 80 -12.92 3.48 -8.83
CA TYR A 80 -13.35 4.82 -9.22
C TYR A 80 -12.37 5.90 -8.76
N ARG A 81 -12.23 6.96 -9.55
CA ARG A 81 -11.34 8.10 -9.25
C ARG A 81 -11.66 8.72 -7.89
N GLU A 82 -12.93 8.81 -7.53
CA GLU A 82 -13.37 9.33 -6.24
C GLU A 82 -12.83 8.51 -5.04
N GLU A 83 -12.63 7.21 -5.21
CA GLU A 83 -12.03 6.35 -4.17
C GLU A 83 -10.54 6.68 -4.01
N ILE A 84 -9.85 6.94 -5.12
CA ILE A 84 -8.43 7.34 -5.16
C ILE A 84 -8.26 8.73 -4.54
N ASP A 85 -9.10 9.69 -4.91
CA ASP A 85 -9.06 11.06 -4.39
C ASP A 85 -9.31 11.10 -2.88
N LYS A 86 -10.26 10.31 -2.38
CA LYS A 86 -10.49 10.13 -0.93
C LYS A 86 -9.25 9.55 -0.21
N TYR A 87 -8.55 8.63 -0.85
CA TYR A 87 -7.30 8.09 -0.29
C TYR A 87 -6.25 9.20 -0.17
N PHE A 88 -6.02 9.98 -1.23
CA PHE A 88 -5.04 11.07 -1.21
C PHE A 88 -5.38 12.15 -0.19
N MET A 89 -6.65 12.53 -0.05
CA MET A 89 -7.07 13.47 0.99
C MET A 89 -6.76 12.95 2.41
N ARG A 90 -6.99 11.66 2.67
CA ARG A 90 -6.64 11.03 3.95
C ARG A 90 -5.14 10.99 4.18
N LEU A 91 -4.37 10.68 3.13
CA LEU A 91 -2.92 10.65 3.18
C LEU A 91 -2.34 12.02 3.53
N GLU A 92 -2.80 13.08 2.88
CA GLU A 92 -2.37 14.46 3.17
C GLU A 92 -2.72 14.87 4.62
N ALA A 93 -3.87 14.45 5.13
CA ALA A 93 -4.21 14.68 6.54
C ALA A 93 -3.24 13.97 7.50
N LYS A 94 -2.83 12.73 7.18
CA LYS A 94 -1.84 11.98 7.96
C LYS A 94 -0.44 12.61 7.88
N LYS A 95 0.00 13.05 6.71
CA LYS A 95 1.26 13.77 6.54
C LYS A 95 1.30 15.04 7.40
N LYS A 96 0.24 15.84 7.35
CA LYS A 96 0.10 17.03 8.22
C LYS A 96 0.16 16.65 9.71
N LYS A 97 -0.54 15.59 10.09
CA LYS A 97 -0.52 15.08 11.45
C LYS A 97 0.87 14.63 11.89
N PHE A 98 1.65 13.98 11.03
CA PHE A 98 3.05 13.66 11.28
C PHE A 98 3.88 14.91 11.53
N LEU A 99 3.72 15.94 10.71
CA LEU A 99 4.49 17.19 10.86
C LEU A 99 4.24 17.89 12.18
N ILE A 100 2.98 17.93 12.66
CA ILE A 100 2.61 18.63 13.90
C ILE A 100 2.74 17.79 15.17
N SER A 101 2.89 16.47 15.05
CA SER A 101 3.00 15.58 16.21
C SER A 101 4.36 15.69 16.88
N GLU A 102 4.37 15.96 18.19
CA GLU A 102 5.59 15.96 19.01
C GLU A 102 6.05 14.54 19.35
N ARG A 103 5.10 13.61 19.52
CA ARG A 103 5.34 12.20 19.85
C ARG A 103 4.92 11.31 18.72
N VAL A 104 5.85 10.49 18.25
CA VAL A 104 5.69 9.61 17.09
C VAL A 104 6.00 8.17 17.52
N GLY A 105 5.10 7.26 17.18
CA GLY A 105 5.35 5.82 17.28
C GLY A 105 6.00 5.31 15.99
N LEU A 106 7.06 4.51 16.08
CA LEU A 106 7.66 3.84 14.93
C LEU A 106 7.29 2.36 15.02
N LEU A 107 6.45 1.89 14.09
CA LEU A 107 5.99 0.50 14.02
C LEU A 107 6.97 -0.34 13.22
N VAL A 108 7.54 -1.35 13.84
CA VAL A 108 8.53 -2.24 13.25
C VAL A 108 8.03 -3.68 13.33
N SER A 109 8.01 -4.38 12.21
CA SER A 109 7.70 -5.81 12.17
C SER A 109 8.99 -6.64 12.22
N THR A 110 8.98 -7.71 13.01
CA THR A 110 10.04 -8.71 13.04
C THR A 110 9.86 -9.78 11.97
N LYS A 111 8.71 -9.78 11.25
CA LYS A 111 8.43 -10.75 10.19
C LYS A 111 9.41 -10.64 9.02
N PHE A 112 9.82 -11.79 8.52
CA PHE A 112 10.63 -11.87 7.30
C PHE A 112 9.95 -11.14 6.13
N GLY A 113 10.70 -10.31 5.41
CA GLY A 113 10.19 -9.50 4.28
C GLY A 113 9.43 -8.22 4.67
N GLN A 114 9.16 -8.02 5.96
CA GLN A 114 8.52 -6.80 6.48
C GLN A 114 9.40 -6.06 7.49
N ASN A 115 10.61 -6.56 7.74
CA ASN A 115 11.53 -6.00 8.72
C ASN A 115 12.33 -4.83 8.12
N LEU A 116 12.32 -3.70 8.79
CA LEU A 116 13.18 -2.56 8.47
C LEU A 116 14.61 -2.81 8.98
N LYS A 117 15.58 -2.94 8.09
CA LYS A 117 16.98 -3.26 8.43
C LYS A 117 17.69 -2.18 9.26
N ASN A 118 17.24 -0.92 9.19
CA ASN A 118 17.91 0.20 9.87
C ASN A 118 16.90 1.09 10.60
N VAL A 119 16.26 0.53 11.63
CA VAL A 119 15.29 1.22 12.48
C VAL A 119 15.90 2.46 13.13
N GLU A 120 17.15 2.35 13.61
CA GLU A 120 17.83 3.43 14.34
C GLU A 120 18.10 4.65 13.44
N ALA A 121 18.41 4.46 12.16
CA ALA A 121 18.59 5.57 11.25
C ALA A 121 17.26 6.34 11.00
N VAL A 122 16.14 5.61 10.88
CA VAL A 122 14.82 6.24 10.73
C VAL A 122 14.45 6.99 12.02
N ARG A 123 14.66 6.36 13.17
CA ARG A 123 14.43 6.96 14.49
C ARG A 123 15.18 8.30 14.62
N LYS A 124 16.50 8.29 14.37
CA LYS A 124 17.33 9.52 14.43
C LYS A 124 16.82 10.62 13.53
N LYS A 125 16.47 10.30 12.28
CA LYS A 125 15.94 11.31 11.36
C LYS A 125 14.64 11.95 11.87
N ILE A 126 13.77 11.19 12.51
CA ILE A 126 12.55 11.74 13.11
C ILE A 126 12.87 12.57 14.36
N GLU A 127 13.85 12.15 15.18
CA GLU A 127 14.32 12.90 16.35
C GLU A 127 15.00 14.22 15.96
N GLU A 128 15.75 14.24 14.85
CA GLU A 128 16.35 15.47 14.29
C GLU A 128 15.31 16.52 13.88
N MET A 129 14.06 16.11 13.61
CA MET A 129 12.92 17.02 13.42
C MET A 129 12.36 17.58 14.74
N GLY A 130 13.00 17.32 15.88
CA GLY A 130 12.56 17.75 17.21
C GLY A 130 11.44 16.90 17.83
N LYS A 131 11.20 15.69 17.31
CA LYS A 131 10.14 14.80 17.79
C LYS A 131 10.68 13.76 18.77
N ARG A 132 9.80 13.28 19.66
CA ARG A 132 10.09 12.13 20.52
C ARG A 132 9.61 10.86 19.83
N VAL A 133 10.49 9.87 19.67
CA VAL A 133 10.18 8.62 18.99
C VAL A 133 10.09 7.46 19.95
N TYR A 134 9.03 6.68 19.84
CA TYR A 134 8.81 5.43 20.58
C TYR A 134 8.76 4.29 19.56
N VAL A 135 9.63 3.30 19.73
CA VAL A 135 9.69 2.14 18.83
C VAL A 135 8.78 1.04 19.36
N PHE A 136 7.90 0.55 18.52
CA PHE A 136 7.01 -0.59 18.77
C PHE A 136 7.40 -1.73 17.85
N GLU A 137 7.98 -2.76 18.42
CA GLU A 137 8.44 -3.93 17.67
C GLU A 137 7.56 -5.14 17.98
N SER A 138 7.03 -5.79 16.95
CA SER A 138 6.16 -6.95 17.07
C SER A 138 6.15 -7.82 15.83
N ASP A 139 5.94 -9.12 16.01
CA ASP A 139 5.65 -10.04 14.91
C ASP A 139 4.32 -9.72 14.24
N ASN A 140 3.29 -9.41 15.03
CA ASN A 140 1.96 -9.05 14.57
C ASN A 140 1.60 -7.64 15.05
N ILE A 141 1.55 -6.72 14.11
CA ILE A 141 1.12 -5.35 14.39
C ILE A 141 -0.41 -5.33 14.39
N MET A 142 -1.00 -5.26 15.57
CA MET A 142 -2.46 -5.17 15.73
C MET A 142 -2.86 -3.73 15.99
N ILE A 143 -3.55 -3.13 15.01
CA ILE A 143 -3.89 -1.69 15.02
C ILE A 143 -4.67 -1.28 16.27
N GLY A 144 -5.60 -2.10 16.74
CA GLY A 144 -6.41 -1.83 17.94
C GLY A 144 -5.61 -1.65 19.23
N GLU A 145 -4.41 -2.21 19.32
CA GLU A 145 -3.55 -2.05 20.50
C GLU A 145 -3.00 -0.64 20.65
N PHE A 146 -2.89 0.11 19.53
CA PHE A 146 -2.35 1.47 19.55
C PHE A 146 -3.33 2.52 20.07
N GLU A 147 -4.60 2.18 20.24
CA GLU A 147 -5.60 3.06 20.89
C GLU A 147 -5.21 3.34 22.34
N ASN A 148 -4.49 2.42 23.01
CA ASN A 148 -4.01 2.57 24.37
C ASN A 148 -2.92 3.64 24.52
N TYR A 149 -2.29 4.06 23.43
CA TYR A 149 -1.23 5.08 23.40
C TYR A 149 -1.79 6.43 22.92
N SER A 150 -2.69 7.01 23.70
CA SER A 150 -3.42 8.23 23.33
C SER A 150 -2.52 9.46 23.22
N ASP A 151 -1.36 9.48 23.87
CA ASP A 151 -0.37 10.54 23.85
C ASP A 151 0.54 10.51 22.61
N ILE A 152 0.54 9.41 21.84
CA ILE A 152 1.20 9.34 20.54
C ILE A 152 0.29 9.95 19.48
N GLY A 153 0.78 11.00 18.82
CA GLY A 153 0.02 11.72 17.81
C GLY A 153 -0.21 10.90 16.55
N ILE A 154 0.84 10.23 16.07
CA ILE A 154 0.81 9.40 14.86
C ILE A 154 1.83 8.28 14.94
N PHE A 155 1.55 7.16 14.24
CA PHE A 155 2.46 6.05 14.07
C PHE A 155 3.02 6.02 12.65
N VAL A 156 4.34 5.89 12.51
CA VAL A 156 5.02 5.66 11.24
C VAL A 156 5.22 4.17 11.05
N ASN A 157 4.58 3.63 10.03
CA ASN A 157 4.61 2.22 9.70
C ASN A 157 5.80 1.89 8.79
N THR A 158 6.63 0.94 9.19
CA THR A 158 7.75 0.41 8.41
C THR A 158 7.55 -1.03 7.94
N ALA A 159 6.39 -1.61 8.27
CA ALA A 159 6.01 -2.97 7.91
C ALA A 159 5.15 -3.02 6.62
N CYS A 160 4.12 -3.87 6.59
CA CYS A 160 3.23 -3.97 5.45
C CYS A 160 2.51 -2.65 5.15
N PHE A 161 2.62 -2.17 3.92
CA PHE A 161 2.00 -0.92 3.44
C PHE A 161 0.49 -0.84 3.75
N GLY A 162 -0.19 -1.98 3.72
CA GLY A 162 -1.64 -2.06 3.98
C GLY A 162 -2.07 -1.61 5.38
N LEU A 163 -1.19 -1.66 6.38
CA LEU A 163 -1.52 -1.27 7.76
C LEU A 163 -1.94 0.20 7.88
N ALA A 164 -1.35 1.07 7.09
CA ALA A 164 -1.66 2.50 7.13
C ALA A 164 -2.95 2.87 6.39
N ARG A 165 -3.54 1.96 5.63
CA ARG A 165 -4.62 2.31 4.71
C ARG A 165 -5.90 2.76 5.41
N ASP A 166 -6.33 1.99 6.39
CA ASP A 166 -7.65 2.13 7.00
C ASP A 166 -7.62 2.86 8.34
N ASP A 167 -6.43 3.08 8.90
CA ASP A 167 -6.26 3.75 10.17
C ASP A 167 -5.87 5.23 10.01
N LYS A 168 -6.48 6.10 10.83
CA LYS A 168 -6.27 7.56 10.80
C LYS A 168 -5.00 8.02 11.54
N LYS A 169 -4.43 7.13 12.37
CA LYS A 169 -3.23 7.41 13.17
C LYS A 169 -1.97 6.76 12.61
N ILE A 170 -2.07 6.01 11.49
CA ILE A 170 -0.92 5.32 10.88
C ILE A 170 -0.62 5.92 9.51
N VAL A 171 0.64 6.27 9.28
CA VAL A 171 1.19 6.71 7.98
C VAL A 171 2.35 5.81 7.60
N ASN A 172 2.52 5.49 6.32
CA ASN A 172 3.69 4.70 5.91
C ASN A 172 4.95 5.54 5.90
N LEU A 173 6.09 4.94 6.21
CA LEU A 173 7.40 5.60 6.17
C LEU A 173 7.65 6.29 4.82
N GLN A 174 7.34 5.61 3.72
CA GLN A 174 7.55 6.15 2.35
C GLN A 174 6.82 7.47 2.13
N ASP A 175 5.64 7.62 2.75
CA ASP A 175 4.79 8.81 2.57
C ASP A 175 5.32 10.06 3.30
N VAL A 176 6.26 9.88 4.24
CA VAL A 176 6.83 10.95 5.07
C VAL A 176 8.34 11.11 4.93
N LEU A 177 9.00 10.28 4.11
CA LEU A 177 10.45 10.35 3.87
C LEU A 177 10.92 11.71 3.33
N GLU A 178 10.08 12.39 2.56
CA GLU A 178 10.40 13.72 2.01
C GLU A 178 10.66 14.79 3.07
N TYR A 179 10.10 14.60 4.27
CA TYR A 179 10.27 15.52 5.41
C TYR A 179 11.49 15.17 6.29
N MET A 180 12.14 14.04 6.07
CA MET A 180 13.27 13.52 6.85
C MET A 180 14.61 13.73 6.12
N LYS A 181 14.78 14.88 5.47
CA LYS A 181 15.98 15.21 4.67
C LYS A 181 17.13 15.67 5.54
#